data_a5ad3f140ebc7c7c0d9c7ac972dddd04
#
_entry.id   a5ad3f140ebc7c7c0d9c7ac972dddd04
#
_cell.length_a   1.000
_cell.length_b   1.000
_cell.length_c   1.000
_cell.angle_alpha   90.00
_cell.angle_beta   90.00
_cell.angle_gamma   90.00
#
_symmetry.space_group_name_H-M   'P 1'
#
loop_
_entity.id
_entity.type
_entity.pdbx_description
1 polymer ?
#
loop_
_entity_poly.entity_id
_entity_poly.type
_entity_poly.pdbx_seq_one_letter_code
_entity_poly.pdbx_strand_id
1 'polypeptide(L)'
;NEDPSSLFYHKLDLDNVGSAGHSQGAIGAINAVTSQPNGDRYKALYLASTPSSLYASTLDWAYDPALIDVPCFMAAGTGLLDAGEAGSPEVAEEAQEVSISPLWSQEENYGLIPDSVPKLRARRTGADHAEMLPWPDGYMTAWFMYWLQGDEAAGRAFFGPDAEIVHNPLWQDIEKNL
;
A
#
# COMPACT_ATOMS: atom_id res chain seq x y z
N ASN A 1 6.66 24.40 8.79
CA ASN A 1 7.58 24.11 9.91
C ASN A 1 8.41 25.35 10.31
N GLU A 2 8.46 26.36 9.46
CA GLU A 2 9.26 27.59 9.68
C GLU A 2 8.44 28.81 10.17
N ASP A 3 7.12 28.71 10.13
CA ASP A 3 6.23 29.77 10.62
C ASP A 3 6.10 29.71 12.16
N PRO A 4 6.63 30.74 12.90
CA PRO A 4 6.56 30.76 14.35
C PRO A 4 5.13 30.81 14.94
N SER A 5 4.13 31.17 14.15
CA SER A 5 2.73 31.20 14.56
C SER A 5 2.04 29.85 14.39
N SER A 6 2.66 28.91 13.69
CA SER A 6 2.12 27.56 13.45
C SER A 6 2.23 26.67 14.68
N LEU A 7 1.20 25.87 14.95
CA LEU A 7 1.24 24.80 15.96
C LEU A 7 2.33 23.76 15.65
N PHE A 8 2.78 23.66 14.39
CA PHE A 8 3.80 22.72 13.91
C PHE A 8 5.19 23.32 13.83
N TYR A 9 5.40 24.56 14.33
CA TYR A 9 6.70 25.22 14.28
C TYR A 9 7.80 24.36 14.90
N HIS A 10 8.79 23.98 14.10
CA HIS A 10 9.89 23.08 14.46
C HIS A 10 9.49 21.71 15.07
N LYS A 11 8.26 21.23 14.79
CA LYS A 11 7.76 19.95 15.34
C LYS A 11 7.67 18.84 14.31
N LEU A 12 7.80 19.16 13.02
CA LEU A 12 7.72 18.16 11.96
C LEU A 12 9.13 17.79 11.50
N ASP A 13 9.40 16.49 11.43
CA ASP A 13 10.54 15.94 10.74
C ASP A 13 10.18 15.79 9.26
N LEU A 14 10.60 16.77 8.46
CA LEU A 14 10.31 16.83 7.02
C LEU A 14 11.30 16.00 6.18
N ASP A 15 12.31 15.41 6.80
CA ASP A 15 13.27 14.52 6.15
C ASP A 15 12.83 13.04 6.25
N ASN A 16 11.85 12.75 7.11
CA ASN A 16 11.31 11.41 7.35
C ASN A 16 9.78 11.38 7.18
N VAL A 17 9.31 11.55 5.95
CA VAL A 17 7.89 11.59 5.61
C VAL A 17 7.48 10.29 4.93
N GLY A 18 6.41 9.66 5.39
CA GLY A 18 5.74 8.56 4.70
C GLY A 18 4.44 9.03 4.06
N SER A 19 3.99 8.30 3.04
CA SER A 19 2.67 8.49 2.44
C SER A 19 1.82 7.24 2.64
N ALA A 20 0.56 7.43 3.04
CA ALA A 20 -0.41 6.35 3.16
C ALA A 20 -1.73 6.73 2.50
N GLY A 21 -2.40 5.74 1.93
CA GLY A 21 -3.70 5.95 1.34
C GLY A 21 -4.55 4.69 1.32
N HIS A 22 -5.86 4.88 1.32
CA HIS A 22 -6.84 3.81 1.18
C HIS A 22 -7.75 4.10 -0.01
N SER A 23 -8.07 3.09 -0.81
CA SER A 23 -8.96 3.22 -1.96
C SER A 23 -8.42 4.25 -2.95
N GLN A 24 -9.22 5.22 -3.38
CA GLN A 24 -8.77 6.37 -4.19
C GLN A 24 -7.57 7.10 -3.54
N GLY A 25 -7.53 7.16 -2.20
CA GLY A 25 -6.40 7.75 -1.47
C GLY A 25 -5.09 6.99 -1.68
N ALA A 26 -5.14 5.67 -1.97
CA ALA A 26 -3.95 4.91 -2.33
C ALA A 26 -3.37 5.36 -3.67
N ILE A 27 -4.23 5.61 -4.67
CA ILE A 27 -3.81 6.24 -5.93
C ILE A 27 -3.21 7.62 -5.69
N GLY A 28 -3.85 8.43 -4.84
CA GLY A 28 -3.32 9.73 -4.43
C GLY A 28 -1.96 9.63 -3.75
N ALA A 29 -1.74 8.61 -2.91
CA ALA A 29 -0.47 8.35 -2.25
C ALA A 29 0.63 7.94 -3.24
N ILE A 30 0.31 7.09 -4.24
CA ILE A 30 1.24 6.76 -5.34
C ILE A 30 1.61 8.04 -6.09
N ASN A 31 0.62 8.81 -6.53
CA ASN A 31 0.87 10.03 -7.30
C ASN A 31 1.62 11.11 -6.50
N ALA A 32 1.45 11.16 -5.18
CA ALA A 32 2.21 12.07 -4.32
C ALA A 32 3.71 11.75 -4.34
N VAL A 33 4.07 10.46 -4.39
CA VAL A 33 5.47 10.00 -4.45
C VAL A 33 6.04 10.14 -5.86
N THR A 34 5.26 9.75 -6.89
CA THR A 34 5.81 9.52 -8.25
C THR A 34 5.71 10.75 -9.17
N SER A 35 4.75 11.65 -8.95
CA SER A 35 4.43 12.70 -9.93
C SER A 35 4.32 14.11 -9.36
N GLN A 36 4.42 14.28 -8.02
CA GLN A 36 4.37 15.61 -7.42
C GLN A 36 5.77 16.21 -7.21
N PRO A 37 5.93 17.56 -7.23
CA PRO A 37 7.23 18.22 -7.11
C PRO A 37 8.04 17.90 -5.84
N ASN A 38 7.40 17.42 -4.78
CA ASN A 38 8.05 17.02 -3.53
C ASN A 38 8.02 15.50 -3.31
N GLY A 39 7.84 14.71 -4.36
CA GLY A 39 7.79 13.25 -4.29
C GLY A 39 9.05 12.64 -3.66
N ASP A 40 10.20 13.22 -3.93
CA ASP A 40 11.53 12.84 -3.41
C ASP A 40 11.68 12.93 -1.89
N ARG A 41 10.77 13.62 -1.21
CA ARG A 41 10.75 13.73 0.27
C ARG A 41 10.15 12.52 0.95
N TYR A 42 9.33 11.74 0.26
CA TYR A 42 8.75 10.53 0.84
C TYR A 42 9.80 9.42 0.95
N LYS A 43 9.76 8.68 2.05
CA LYS A 43 10.71 7.60 2.37
C LYS A 43 10.05 6.23 2.49
N ALA A 44 8.74 6.17 2.56
CA ALA A 44 7.97 4.94 2.59
C ALA A 44 6.52 5.18 2.16
N LEU A 45 5.92 4.13 1.59
CA LEU A 45 4.56 4.14 1.06
C LEU A 45 3.77 2.97 1.66
N TYR A 46 2.54 3.24 2.11
CA TYR A 46 1.56 2.22 2.51
C TYR A 46 0.27 2.42 1.74
N LEU A 47 -0.17 1.37 1.06
CA LEU A 47 -1.32 1.37 0.17
C LEU A 47 -2.35 0.35 0.66
N ALA A 48 -3.52 0.80 1.07
CA ALA A 48 -4.62 -0.07 1.45
C ALA A 48 -5.69 -0.08 0.37
N SER A 49 -6.07 -1.29 -0.08
CA SER A 49 -7.14 -1.51 -1.06
C SER A 49 -7.04 -0.58 -2.28
N THR A 50 -5.86 -0.57 -2.90
CA THR A 50 -5.61 0.23 -4.11
C THR A 50 -6.55 -0.22 -5.22
N PRO A 51 -7.34 0.68 -5.82
CA PRO A 51 -8.18 0.34 -6.97
C PRO A 51 -7.37 -0.28 -8.11
N SER A 52 -7.87 -1.37 -8.67
CA SER A 52 -7.26 -2.01 -9.84
C SER A 52 -7.17 -1.03 -11.02
N SER A 53 -6.23 -1.26 -11.93
CA SER A 53 -6.09 -0.48 -13.15
C SER A 53 -7.40 -0.46 -13.95
N LEU A 54 -8.09 -1.60 -14.02
CA LEU A 54 -9.40 -1.74 -14.66
C LEU A 54 -10.45 -0.83 -14.01
N TYR A 55 -10.61 -0.88 -12.68
CA TYR A 55 -11.58 -0.05 -11.97
C TYR A 55 -11.20 1.44 -12.03
N ALA A 56 -9.93 1.77 -11.83
CA ALA A 56 -9.44 3.16 -11.87
C ALA A 56 -9.68 3.81 -13.24
N SER A 57 -9.54 3.04 -14.32
CA SER A 57 -9.78 3.55 -15.70
C SER A 57 -11.22 3.98 -15.92
N THR A 58 -12.20 3.36 -15.25
CA THR A 58 -13.63 3.75 -15.35
C THR A 58 -13.92 5.11 -14.72
N LEU A 59 -13.03 5.59 -13.84
CA LEU A 59 -13.17 6.83 -13.09
C LEU A 59 -12.14 7.89 -13.50
N ASP A 60 -11.39 7.62 -14.57
CA ASP A 60 -10.31 8.49 -15.06
C ASP A 60 -9.22 8.77 -13.99
N TRP A 61 -8.92 7.77 -13.15
CA TRP A 61 -7.89 7.82 -12.13
C TRP A 61 -6.62 7.14 -12.61
N ALA A 62 -5.64 7.93 -13.02
CA ALA A 62 -4.35 7.40 -13.50
C ALA A 62 -3.33 7.26 -12.35
N TYR A 63 -2.57 6.17 -12.36
CA TYR A 63 -1.39 5.95 -11.53
C TYR A 63 -0.44 4.98 -12.22
N ASP A 64 0.84 5.00 -11.86
CA ASP A 64 1.84 4.11 -12.44
C ASP A 64 2.74 3.51 -11.33
N PRO A 65 2.55 2.23 -10.97
CA PRO A 65 3.39 1.57 -9.97
C PRO A 65 4.85 1.44 -10.38
N ALA A 66 5.17 1.45 -11.69
CA ALA A 66 6.54 1.33 -12.17
C ALA A 66 7.42 2.53 -11.80
N LEU A 67 6.81 3.65 -11.42
CA LEU A 67 7.51 4.85 -10.99
C LEU A 67 7.76 4.91 -9.48
N ILE A 68 7.29 3.92 -8.70
CA ILE A 68 7.54 3.87 -7.26
C ILE A 68 9.01 3.51 -7.02
N ASP A 69 9.71 4.37 -6.30
CA ASP A 69 11.14 4.25 -5.98
C ASP A 69 11.43 4.23 -4.47
N VAL A 70 10.39 4.18 -3.64
CA VAL A 70 10.48 4.10 -2.17
C VAL A 70 9.86 2.81 -1.66
N PRO A 71 10.28 2.29 -0.48
CA PRO A 71 9.69 1.10 0.13
C PRO A 71 8.17 1.14 0.14
N CYS A 72 7.53 0.09 -0.39
CA CYS A 72 6.09 0.04 -0.62
C CYS A 72 5.43 -1.19 0.00
N PHE A 73 4.44 -0.99 0.85
CA PHE A 73 3.60 -2.06 1.35
C PHE A 73 2.17 -1.91 0.80
N MET A 74 1.71 -2.91 0.07
CA MET A 74 0.36 -3.01 -0.47
C MET A 74 -0.47 -3.99 0.36
N ALA A 75 -1.58 -3.53 0.91
CA ALA A 75 -2.51 -4.34 1.68
C ALA A 75 -3.92 -4.28 1.08
N ALA A 76 -4.67 -5.37 1.14
CA ALA A 76 -6.10 -5.37 0.81
C ALA A 76 -6.86 -6.39 1.64
N GLY A 77 -8.18 -6.35 1.58
CA GLY A 77 -9.05 -7.34 2.18
C GLY A 77 -9.27 -8.56 1.30
N THR A 78 -9.95 -9.57 1.86
CA THR A 78 -10.44 -10.74 1.12
C THR A 78 -11.97 -10.75 1.00
N GLY A 79 -12.63 -9.70 1.47
CA GLY A 79 -14.07 -9.53 1.32
C GLY A 79 -14.46 -9.22 -0.13
N LEU A 80 -15.74 -9.39 -0.43
CA LEU A 80 -16.22 -9.38 -1.80
C LEU A 80 -15.98 -8.08 -2.55
N LEU A 81 -16.08 -6.93 -1.87
CA LEU A 81 -15.87 -5.63 -2.52
C LEU A 81 -14.39 -5.39 -2.86
N ASP A 82 -13.47 -5.85 -2.02
CA ASP A 82 -12.03 -5.78 -2.34
C ASP A 82 -11.61 -6.87 -3.32
N ALA A 83 -11.91 -8.14 -2.99
CA ALA A 83 -11.35 -9.28 -3.71
C ALA A 83 -12.10 -9.60 -5.01
N GLY A 84 -13.41 -9.41 -5.06
CA GLY A 84 -14.25 -9.89 -6.15
C GLY A 84 -14.30 -11.42 -6.22
N GLU A 85 -14.86 -11.93 -7.31
CA GLU A 85 -14.90 -13.36 -7.66
C GLU A 85 -14.04 -13.67 -8.90
N ALA A 86 -13.73 -12.66 -9.71
CA ALA A 86 -12.96 -12.83 -10.94
C ALA A 86 -11.47 -13.11 -10.64
N GLY A 87 -10.94 -14.16 -11.26
CA GLY A 87 -9.54 -14.55 -11.11
C GLY A 87 -8.56 -13.81 -12.03
N SER A 88 -9.07 -12.98 -12.96
CA SER A 88 -8.26 -12.16 -13.87
C SER A 88 -9.02 -10.94 -14.35
N PRO A 89 -8.30 -9.92 -14.91
CA PRO A 89 -8.95 -8.72 -15.45
C PRO A 89 -9.93 -9.04 -16.60
N GLU A 90 -9.63 -9.99 -17.46
CA GLU A 90 -10.50 -10.37 -18.59
C GLU A 90 -11.83 -10.96 -18.09
N VAL A 91 -11.76 -11.81 -17.05
CA VAL A 91 -12.97 -12.41 -16.45
C VAL A 91 -13.79 -11.33 -15.74
N ALA A 92 -13.14 -10.40 -15.05
CA ALA A 92 -13.82 -9.28 -14.40
C ALA A 92 -14.53 -8.37 -15.42
N GLU A 93 -13.89 -8.07 -16.53
CA GLU A 93 -14.46 -7.24 -17.61
C GLU A 93 -15.63 -7.95 -18.28
N GLU A 94 -15.52 -9.23 -18.62
CA GLU A 94 -16.62 -10.01 -19.21
C GLU A 94 -17.81 -10.12 -18.27
N ALA A 95 -17.58 -10.28 -16.98
CA ALA A 95 -18.63 -10.36 -15.94
C ALA A 95 -19.18 -8.98 -15.55
N GLN A 96 -18.57 -7.89 -16.00
CA GLN A 96 -18.83 -6.53 -15.50
C GLN A 96 -18.73 -6.43 -13.97
N GLU A 97 -17.75 -7.17 -13.41
CA GLU A 97 -17.54 -7.22 -11.97
C GLU A 97 -16.89 -5.94 -11.48
N VAL A 98 -17.39 -5.43 -10.35
CA VAL A 98 -16.82 -4.29 -9.64
C VAL A 98 -16.13 -4.80 -8.39
N SER A 99 -14.82 -5.02 -8.48
CA SER A 99 -13.95 -5.28 -7.32
C SER A 99 -12.86 -4.23 -7.25
N ILE A 100 -12.53 -3.79 -6.04
CA ILE A 100 -11.63 -2.64 -5.88
C ILE A 100 -10.17 -3.08 -6.00
N SER A 101 -9.76 -4.06 -5.21
CA SER A 101 -8.35 -4.48 -5.09
C SER A 101 -8.21 -6.00 -5.12
N PRO A 102 -8.63 -6.67 -6.21
CA PRO A 102 -8.55 -8.11 -6.34
C PRO A 102 -7.09 -8.60 -6.36
N LEU A 103 -6.88 -9.89 -6.06
CA LEU A 103 -5.54 -10.46 -5.98
C LEU A 103 -4.73 -10.26 -7.26
N TRP A 104 -5.34 -10.52 -8.42
CA TRP A 104 -4.67 -10.34 -9.72
C TRP A 104 -4.15 -8.90 -9.92
N SER A 105 -4.89 -7.89 -9.44
CA SER A 105 -4.45 -6.49 -9.53
C SER A 105 -3.30 -6.18 -8.58
N GLN A 106 -3.30 -6.77 -7.38
CA GLN A 106 -2.16 -6.62 -6.47
C GLN A 106 -0.90 -7.30 -7.01
N GLU A 107 -1.06 -8.45 -7.66
CA GLU A 107 0.03 -9.17 -8.34
C GLU A 107 0.59 -8.35 -9.51
N GLU A 108 -0.28 -7.76 -10.32
CA GLU A 108 0.10 -6.84 -11.39
C GLU A 108 0.89 -5.64 -10.85
N ASN A 109 0.33 -4.92 -9.89
CA ASN A 109 0.99 -3.76 -9.28
C ASN A 109 2.33 -4.13 -8.62
N TYR A 110 2.40 -5.26 -7.90
CA TYR A 110 3.63 -5.75 -7.29
C TYR A 110 4.69 -6.06 -8.35
N GLY A 111 4.31 -6.68 -9.46
CA GLY A 111 5.20 -7.00 -10.56
C GLY A 111 5.71 -5.76 -11.31
N LEU A 112 4.93 -4.67 -11.36
CA LEU A 112 5.33 -3.41 -11.99
C LEU A 112 6.31 -2.60 -11.14
N ILE A 113 6.21 -2.64 -9.80
CA ILE A 113 7.19 -1.97 -8.92
C ILE A 113 8.57 -2.58 -9.16
N PRO A 114 9.63 -1.78 -9.38
CA PRO A 114 10.99 -2.30 -9.64
C PRO A 114 11.49 -3.24 -8.53
N ASP A 115 12.19 -4.32 -8.91
CA ASP A 115 12.73 -5.31 -7.95
C ASP A 115 13.80 -4.74 -7.01
N SER A 116 14.40 -3.61 -7.37
CA SER A 116 15.33 -2.87 -6.51
C SER A 116 14.64 -2.14 -5.35
N VAL A 117 13.31 -1.99 -5.42
CA VAL A 117 12.51 -1.34 -4.38
C VAL A 117 12.07 -2.39 -3.35
N PRO A 118 12.34 -2.19 -2.06
CA PRO A 118 11.78 -3.01 -1.00
C PRO A 118 10.25 -2.99 -1.06
N LYS A 119 9.64 -4.15 -1.31
CA LYS A 119 8.18 -4.22 -1.51
C LYS A 119 7.57 -5.44 -0.82
N LEU A 120 6.33 -5.26 -0.37
CA LEU A 120 5.52 -6.30 0.24
C LEU A 120 4.07 -6.14 -0.22
N ARG A 121 3.41 -7.25 -0.55
CA ARG A 121 1.96 -7.33 -0.66
C ARG A 121 1.40 -8.39 0.27
N ALA A 122 0.20 -8.15 0.82
CA ALA A 122 -0.51 -9.11 1.66
C ALA A 122 -2.00 -8.80 1.72
N ARG A 123 -2.84 -9.82 1.95
CA ARG A 123 -4.29 -9.63 2.13
C ARG A 123 -4.75 -10.03 3.53
N ARG A 124 -5.57 -9.15 4.14
CA ARG A 124 -6.19 -9.38 5.45
C ARG A 124 -7.40 -10.29 5.30
N THR A 125 -7.30 -11.49 5.86
CA THR A 125 -8.37 -12.49 5.82
C THR A 125 -9.62 -11.97 6.52
N GLY A 126 -10.75 -12.06 5.84
CA GLY A 126 -12.09 -11.71 6.36
C GLY A 126 -12.37 -10.20 6.40
N ALA A 127 -11.39 -9.33 6.14
CA ALA A 127 -11.64 -7.90 5.98
C ALA A 127 -12.19 -7.60 4.59
N ASP A 128 -13.12 -6.65 4.49
CA ASP A 128 -13.55 -6.07 3.23
C ASP A 128 -13.05 -4.62 3.11
N HIS A 129 -13.36 -3.96 2.02
CA HIS A 129 -12.82 -2.68 1.61
C HIS A 129 -12.74 -1.63 2.75
N ALA A 130 -13.87 -1.34 3.39
CA ALA A 130 -13.93 -0.33 4.47
C ALA A 130 -13.21 -0.79 5.75
N GLU A 131 -13.12 -2.10 5.99
CA GLU A 131 -12.50 -2.68 7.18
C GLU A 131 -10.97 -2.61 7.13
N MET A 132 -10.39 -2.41 5.96
CA MET A 132 -8.96 -2.18 5.82
C MET A 132 -8.46 -0.88 6.46
N LEU A 133 -9.37 0.03 6.86
CA LEU A 133 -9.02 1.22 7.65
C LEU A 133 -8.80 0.89 9.14
N PRO A 134 -9.74 0.21 9.85
CA PRO A 134 -9.59 -0.10 11.27
C PRO A 134 -8.78 -1.38 11.54
N TRP A 135 -8.58 -2.27 10.57
CA TRP A 135 -7.98 -3.61 10.76
C TRP A 135 -6.60 -3.83 10.11
N PRO A 136 -5.69 -2.84 10.08
CA PRO A 136 -4.33 -3.07 9.55
C PRO A 136 -3.41 -3.81 10.54
N ASP A 137 -3.92 -4.26 11.68
CA ASP A 137 -3.25 -5.07 12.72
C ASP A 137 -1.89 -4.46 13.18
N GLY A 138 -1.74 -3.14 13.09
CA GLY A 138 -0.51 -2.43 13.45
C GLY A 138 0.58 -2.43 12.37
N TYR A 139 0.43 -3.16 11.27
CA TYR A 139 1.48 -3.27 10.25
C TYR A 139 1.79 -1.95 9.54
N MET A 140 0.80 -1.10 9.27
CA MET A 140 1.09 0.23 8.73
C MET A 140 2.01 1.03 9.67
N THR A 141 1.71 1.00 10.97
CA THR A 141 2.52 1.69 11.98
C THR A 141 3.93 1.10 12.04
N ALA A 142 4.06 -0.24 12.10
CA ALA A 142 5.34 -0.92 12.11
C ALA A 142 6.17 -0.63 10.85
N TRP A 143 5.52 -0.57 9.67
CA TRP A 143 6.16 -0.21 8.41
C TRP A 143 6.82 1.16 8.48
N PHE A 144 6.08 2.17 8.94
CA PHE A 144 6.61 3.53 9.07
C PHE A 144 7.62 3.67 10.21
N MET A 145 7.46 2.98 11.33
CA MET A 145 8.47 2.99 12.40
C MET A 145 9.81 2.45 11.92
N TYR A 146 9.80 1.37 11.13
CA TYR A 146 11.04 0.84 10.56
C TYR A 146 11.66 1.82 9.55
N TRP A 147 10.91 2.20 8.51
CA TRP A 147 11.47 2.98 7.41
C TRP A 147 11.75 4.45 7.73
N LEU A 148 11.00 5.06 8.63
CA LEU A 148 11.13 6.48 8.96
C LEU A 148 11.94 6.73 10.22
N GLN A 149 12.01 5.77 11.14
CA GLN A 149 12.66 5.94 12.45
C GLN A 149 13.82 4.97 12.68
N GLY A 150 14.02 3.98 11.80
CA GLY A 150 15.03 2.95 11.96
C GLY A 150 14.74 1.97 13.10
N ASP A 151 13.45 1.76 13.45
CA ASP A 151 13.08 0.84 14.52
C ASP A 151 13.21 -0.61 14.07
N GLU A 152 14.34 -1.22 14.41
CA GLU A 152 14.65 -2.63 14.10
C GLU A 152 13.64 -3.62 14.73
N ALA A 153 13.01 -3.26 15.86
CA ALA A 153 12.00 -4.12 16.48
C ALA A 153 10.73 -4.15 15.63
N ALA A 154 10.34 -3.03 15.05
CA ALA A 154 9.22 -2.96 14.10
C ALA A 154 9.54 -3.73 12.80
N GLY A 155 10.80 -3.73 12.37
CA GLY A 155 11.27 -4.47 11.19
C GLY A 155 11.04 -5.99 11.28
N ARG A 156 11.00 -6.58 12.47
CA ARG A 156 10.72 -8.02 12.65
C ARG A 156 9.36 -8.45 12.11
N ALA A 157 8.44 -7.51 11.93
CA ALA A 157 7.16 -7.79 11.29
C ALA A 157 7.31 -8.23 9.83
N PHE A 158 8.40 -7.83 9.14
CA PHE A 158 8.49 -7.92 7.67
C PHE A 158 9.72 -8.68 7.16
N PHE A 159 10.85 -8.63 7.87
CA PHE A 159 12.13 -9.10 7.36
C PHE A 159 12.43 -10.55 7.72
N GLY A 160 13.08 -11.24 6.77
CA GLY A 160 13.53 -12.62 6.94
C GLY A 160 12.42 -13.66 6.79
N PRO A 161 12.79 -14.96 6.90
CA PRO A 161 11.85 -16.08 6.78
C PRO A 161 10.89 -16.18 7.97
N ASP A 162 11.31 -15.68 9.14
CA ASP A 162 10.53 -15.71 10.38
C ASP A 162 9.78 -14.40 10.63
N ALA A 163 9.57 -13.58 9.58
CA ALA A 163 8.80 -12.36 9.68
C ALA A 163 7.40 -12.63 10.26
N GLU A 164 6.98 -11.81 11.22
CA GLU A 164 5.73 -12.04 11.97
C GLU A 164 4.51 -12.13 11.03
N ILE A 165 4.42 -11.27 10.00
CA ILE A 165 3.32 -11.26 9.04
C ILE A 165 3.17 -12.61 8.30
N VAL A 166 4.28 -13.33 8.05
CA VAL A 166 4.27 -14.63 7.35
C VAL A 166 3.60 -15.71 8.19
N HIS A 167 3.66 -15.59 9.51
CA HIS A 167 3.10 -16.54 10.46
C HIS A 167 1.75 -16.08 11.07
N ASN A 168 1.31 -14.88 10.72
CA ASN A 168 0.03 -14.36 11.21
C ASN A 168 -1.14 -14.97 10.42
N PRO A 169 -1.99 -15.83 11.05
CA PRO A 169 -3.08 -16.51 10.34
C PRO A 169 -4.17 -15.58 9.81
N LEU A 170 -4.13 -14.32 10.21
CA LEU A 170 -5.05 -13.29 9.73
C LEU A 170 -4.60 -12.66 8.40
N TRP A 171 -3.41 -13.00 7.92
CA TRP A 171 -2.86 -12.48 6.68
C TRP A 171 -2.49 -13.61 5.72
N GLN A 172 -2.76 -13.41 4.44
CA GLN A 172 -2.54 -14.39 3.36
C GLN A 172 -2.02 -13.71 2.08
N ASP A 173 -1.67 -14.52 1.08
CA ASP A 173 -1.19 -14.07 -0.22
C ASP A 173 0.01 -13.12 -0.09
N ILE A 174 0.90 -13.44 0.83
CA ILE A 174 2.06 -12.61 1.17
C ILE A 174 3.14 -12.83 0.12
N GLU A 175 3.57 -11.76 -0.49
CA GLU A 175 4.74 -11.74 -1.36
C GLU A 175 5.64 -10.56 -0.99
N LYS A 176 6.95 -10.79 -0.92
CA LYS A 176 7.90 -9.77 -0.49
C LYS A 176 9.30 -10.05 -1.04
N ASN A 177 10.09 -8.99 -1.19
CA ASN A 177 11.53 -9.05 -1.53
C ASN A 177 12.43 -8.47 -0.42
N LEU A 178 12.03 -8.65 0.86
CA LEU A 178 12.63 -8.07 2.07
C LEU A 178 13.53 -9.05 2.80
#